data_2d608fbf8372b7c3e4145e3819f65445
#
_entry.id   2d608fbf8372b7c3e4145e3819f65445
#
_cell.length_a   1.000
_cell.length_b   1.000
_cell.length_c   1.000
_cell.angle_alpha   90.00
_cell.angle_beta   90.00
_cell.angle_gamma   90.00
#
_symmetry.space_group_name_H-M   'P 1'
#
loop_
_entity.id
_entity.type
_entity.pdbx_description
1 polymer ?
#
loop_
_entity_poly.entity_id
_entity_poly.type
_entity_poly.pdbx_seq_one_letter_code
_entity_poly.pdbx_strand_id
1 'polypeptide(L)'
;PEKVVPYALNYGIKASKGDVIMRLDGHCVYPNNYISVLVNYLFELSADNVGALWNTLPANDSLMANAIAIGSSHKFGVGGSLHKVGITQVTETDTVPFGCYRRDVFDRIGMFDTDLIRNQDDEFNARLINAGGKIVLIPEVVIDYTARDTISKMARMYYQYGLFKPLVNKKLGAPATIRQFFPLLFVLGILFGGLVSVFFPILWYAYVSVLFVYLLLSLYF
;
A
#
# COMPACT_ATOMS: atom_id res chain seq x y z
N PRO A 1 24.43 -13.28 4.45
CA PRO A 1 23.55 -12.55 3.57
C PRO A 1 22.19 -12.45 4.23
N GLU A 2 21.75 -11.23 4.47
CA GLU A 2 20.51 -10.96 5.16
C GLU A 2 19.32 -11.31 4.26
N LYS A 3 18.47 -12.23 4.75
CA LYS A 3 17.33 -12.76 3.99
C LYS A 3 16.11 -11.82 4.12
N VAL A 4 16.29 -10.53 3.77
CA VAL A 4 15.22 -9.53 3.82
C VAL A 4 15.06 -8.82 2.48
N VAL A 5 13.84 -8.37 2.20
CA VAL A 5 13.42 -7.88 0.88
C VAL A 5 14.31 -6.76 0.34
N PRO A 6 14.63 -5.67 1.07
CA PRO A 6 15.40 -4.56 0.49
C PRO A 6 16.82 -4.96 0.08
N TYR A 7 17.47 -5.86 0.83
CA TYR A 7 18.77 -6.39 0.41
C TYR A 7 18.67 -7.15 -0.91
N ALA A 8 17.68 -8.05 -1.03
CA ALA A 8 17.50 -8.83 -2.26
C ALA A 8 17.20 -7.91 -3.46
N LEU A 9 16.32 -6.90 -3.29
CA LEU A 9 16.04 -5.90 -4.32
C LEU A 9 17.32 -5.16 -4.75
N ASN A 10 18.08 -4.65 -3.79
CA ASN A 10 19.31 -3.90 -4.07
C ASN A 10 20.37 -4.76 -4.78
N TYR A 11 20.51 -6.04 -4.41
CA TYR A 11 21.38 -6.98 -5.14
C TYR A 11 20.91 -7.20 -6.57
N GLY A 12 19.59 -7.39 -6.77
CA GLY A 12 19.01 -7.57 -8.10
C GLY A 12 19.22 -6.34 -8.99
N ILE A 13 19.00 -5.13 -8.45
CA ILE A 13 19.22 -3.87 -9.16
C ILE A 13 20.68 -3.72 -9.58
N LYS A 14 21.64 -3.97 -8.67
CA LYS A 14 23.07 -3.89 -8.96
C LYS A 14 23.52 -4.91 -10.00
N ALA A 15 22.96 -6.11 -10.00
CA ALA A 15 23.30 -7.17 -10.93
C ALA A 15 22.64 -6.99 -12.32
N SER A 16 21.52 -6.26 -12.39
CA SER A 16 20.79 -6.03 -13.64
C SER A 16 21.51 -4.99 -14.52
N LYS A 17 21.29 -5.08 -15.85
CA LYS A 17 21.91 -4.19 -16.86
C LYS A 17 20.89 -3.44 -17.72
N GLY A 18 19.59 -3.74 -17.59
CA GLY A 18 18.53 -3.11 -18.39
C GLY A 18 18.27 -1.66 -17.96
N ASP A 19 17.70 -0.86 -18.84
CA ASP A 19 17.34 0.55 -18.60
C ASP A 19 16.08 0.70 -17.75
N VAL A 20 15.33 -0.38 -17.59
CA VAL A 20 14.13 -0.47 -16.76
C VAL A 20 14.32 -1.53 -15.69
N ILE A 21 13.95 -1.20 -14.47
CA ILE A 21 13.93 -2.10 -13.33
C ILE A 21 12.48 -2.39 -12.97
N MET A 22 12.11 -3.67 -12.98
CA MET A 22 10.76 -4.09 -12.60
C MET A 22 10.83 -5.06 -11.43
N ARG A 23 10.03 -4.79 -10.39
CA ARG A 23 9.85 -5.71 -9.27
C ARG A 23 8.69 -6.66 -9.56
N LEU A 24 8.94 -7.95 -9.43
CA LEU A 24 7.92 -8.99 -9.49
C LEU A 24 7.95 -9.83 -8.21
N ASP A 25 6.81 -9.97 -7.56
CA ASP A 25 6.69 -10.78 -6.35
C ASP A 25 6.12 -12.17 -6.68
N GLY A 26 6.74 -13.23 -6.15
CA GLY A 26 6.47 -14.62 -6.51
C GLY A 26 5.10 -15.18 -6.06
N HIS A 27 4.29 -14.39 -5.35
CA HIS A 27 2.93 -14.76 -4.91
C HIS A 27 1.82 -14.02 -5.67
N CYS A 28 2.17 -13.45 -6.83
CA CYS A 28 1.25 -12.76 -7.72
C CYS A 28 1.24 -13.44 -9.09
N VAL A 29 0.13 -13.32 -9.80
CA VAL A 29 0.01 -13.73 -11.20
C VAL A 29 -0.09 -12.49 -12.06
N TYR A 30 0.78 -12.42 -13.06
CA TYR A 30 0.89 -11.27 -13.96
C TYR A 30 0.33 -11.62 -15.35
N PRO A 31 -0.42 -10.72 -16.01
CA PRO A 31 -0.88 -10.97 -17.36
C PRO A 31 0.31 -10.97 -18.36
N ASN A 32 0.16 -11.67 -19.48
CA ASN A 32 1.23 -11.87 -20.45
C ASN A 32 1.79 -10.54 -21.03
N ASN A 33 0.97 -9.51 -21.11
CA ASN A 33 1.35 -8.18 -21.61
C ASN A 33 1.85 -7.22 -20.49
N TYR A 34 1.98 -7.69 -19.24
CA TYR A 34 2.31 -6.85 -18.07
C TYR A 34 3.56 -6.01 -18.29
N ILE A 35 4.65 -6.64 -18.69
CA ILE A 35 5.96 -5.97 -18.88
C ILE A 35 5.87 -4.94 -20.00
N SER A 36 5.36 -5.32 -21.17
CA SER A 36 5.30 -4.44 -22.35
C SER A 36 4.40 -3.23 -22.11
N VAL A 37 3.26 -3.40 -21.46
CA VAL A 37 2.34 -2.29 -21.17
C VAL A 37 2.97 -1.32 -20.18
N LEU A 38 3.53 -1.79 -19.03
CA LEU A 38 4.16 -0.88 -18.07
C LEU A 38 5.36 -0.15 -18.65
N VAL A 39 6.20 -0.81 -19.43
CA VAL A 39 7.35 -0.17 -20.10
C VAL A 39 6.91 0.89 -21.07
N ASN A 40 5.88 0.62 -21.90
CA ASN A 40 5.33 1.62 -22.83
C ASN A 40 4.84 2.86 -22.09
N TYR A 41 4.02 2.70 -21.04
CA TYR A 41 3.53 3.81 -20.23
C TYR A 41 4.64 4.57 -19.49
N LEU A 42 5.69 3.86 -19.04
CA LEU A 42 6.84 4.48 -18.39
C LEU A 42 7.51 5.54 -19.29
N PHE A 43 7.66 5.23 -20.56
CA PHE A 43 8.28 6.15 -21.53
C PHE A 43 7.28 7.15 -22.10
N GLU A 44 6.07 6.74 -22.48
CA GLU A 44 5.04 7.61 -23.04
C GLU A 44 4.66 8.76 -22.10
N LEU A 45 4.48 8.44 -20.81
CA LEU A 45 4.11 9.42 -19.80
C LEU A 45 5.33 10.15 -19.20
N SER A 46 6.55 9.81 -19.63
CA SER A 46 7.78 10.28 -19.01
C SER A 46 7.76 10.08 -17.47
N ALA A 47 7.19 8.95 -17.03
CA ALA A 47 7.10 8.62 -15.62
C ALA A 47 8.40 8.00 -15.09
N ASP A 48 8.65 8.14 -13.79
CA ASP A 48 9.79 7.53 -13.10
C ASP A 48 9.44 6.15 -12.56
N ASN A 49 8.17 5.93 -12.23
CA ASN A 49 7.62 4.68 -11.73
C ASN A 49 6.19 4.49 -12.22
N VAL A 50 5.88 3.31 -12.74
CA VAL A 50 4.53 2.92 -13.19
C VAL A 50 4.11 1.63 -12.49
N GLY A 51 2.88 1.56 -12.04
CA GLY A 51 2.29 0.36 -11.43
C GLY A 51 0.92 0.02 -12.00
N ALA A 52 0.45 -1.17 -11.66
CA ALA A 52 -0.80 -1.75 -12.11
C ALA A 52 -1.83 -1.88 -10.98
N LEU A 53 -3.07 -2.17 -11.33
CA LEU A 53 -4.14 -2.50 -10.38
C LEU A 53 -3.95 -3.90 -9.80
N TRP A 54 -4.56 -4.13 -8.65
CA TRP A 54 -4.66 -5.44 -8.02
C TRP A 54 -6.09 -5.97 -8.09
N ASN A 55 -6.21 -7.21 -8.53
CA ASN A 55 -7.36 -8.06 -8.26
C ASN A 55 -7.02 -8.92 -7.04
N THR A 56 -7.62 -8.61 -5.90
CA THR A 56 -7.31 -9.30 -4.64
C THR A 56 -8.12 -10.59 -4.56
N LEU A 57 -7.46 -11.73 -4.67
CA LEU A 57 -8.05 -13.05 -4.63
C LEU A 57 -7.95 -13.69 -3.24
N PRO A 58 -8.92 -14.50 -2.81
CA PRO A 58 -8.82 -15.29 -1.60
C PRO A 58 -7.75 -16.38 -1.77
N ALA A 59 -7.04 -16.71 -0.68
CA ALA A 59 -6.00 -17.74 -0.71
C ALA A 59 -6.55 -19.17 -0.79
N ASN A 60 -7.81 -19.35 -0.47
CA ASN A 60 -8.57 -20.60 -0.56
C ASN A 60 -10.08 -20.32 -0.46
N ASP A 61 -10.91 -21.35 -0.59
CA ASP A 61 -12.38 -21.25 -0.64
C ASP A 61 -13.06 -21.06 0.74
N SER A 62 -12.29 -20.91 1.84
CA SER A 62 -12.87 -20.71 3.17
C SER A 62 -13.58 -19.35 3.27
N LEU A 63 -14.65 -19.29 4.06
CA LEU A 63 -15.36 -18.03 4.34
C LEU A 63 -14.42 -16.94 4.86
N MET A 64 -13.45 -17.33 5.71
CA MET A 64 -12.48 -16.40 6.27
C MET A 64 -11.54 -15.81 5.21
N ALA A 65 -11.01 -16.64 4.30
CA ALA A 65 -10.14 -16.15 3.23
C ALA A 65 -10.90 -15.24 2.26
N ASN A 66 -12.15 -15.56 1.94
CA ASN A 66 -13.03 -14.72 1.13
C ASN A 66 -13.33 -13.37 1.81
N ALA A 67 -13.70 -13.38 3.09
CA ALA A 67 -13.95 -12.16 3.85
C ALA A 67 -12.70 -11.26 3.93
N ILE A 68 -11.50 -11.85 4.13
CA ILE A 68 -10.23 -11.10 4.13
C ILE A 68 -9.94 -10.50 2.75
N ALA A 69 -10.15 -11.22 1.67
CA ALA A 69 -9.94 -10.72 0.32
C ALA A 69 -10.86 -9.53 0.03
N ILE A 70 -12.16 -9.64 0.32
CA ILE A 70 -13.14 -8.57 0.17
C ILE A 70 -12.75 -7.35 1.02
N GLY A 71 -12.53 -7.52 2.33
CA GLY A 71 -12.18 -6.43 3.24
C GLY A 71 -10.85 -5.76 2.89
N SER A 72 -9.91 -6.50 2.26
CA SER A 72 -8.60 -5.98 1.83
C SER A 72 -8.61 -5.27 0.48
N SER A 73 -9.72 -5.30 -0.25
CA SER A 73 -9.89 -4.65 -1.56
C SER A 73 -11.03 -3.65 -1.60
N HIS A 74 -12.01 -3.75 -0.69
CA HIS A 74 -13.14 -2.86 -0.68
C HIS A 74 -12.79 -1.47 -0.13
N LYS A 75 -13.33 -0.42 -0.75
CA LYS A 75 -13.06 0.99 -0.41
C LYS A 75 -13.29 1.31 1.09
N PHE A 76 -14.30 0.71 1.70
CA PHE A 76 -14.59 0.89 3.13
C PHE A 76 -13.48 0.30 4.02
N GLY A 77 -12.86 -0.83 3.61
CA GLY A 77 -11.77 -1.48 4.37
C GLY A 77 -10.40 -0.86 4.15
N VAL A 78 -10.07 -0.43 2.91
CA VAL A 78 -8.72 0.05 2.54
C VAL A 78 -8.65 1.53 2.19
N GLY A 79 -9.78 2.24 2.27
CA GLY A 79 -9.87 3.67 1.99
C GLY A 79 -9.44 4.02 0.57
N GLY A 80 -8.54 4.99 0.44
CA GLY A 80 -8.07 5.51 -0.85
C GLY A 80 -6.90 4.77 -1.49
N SER A 81 -6.72 3.48 -1.24
CA SER A 81 -5.67 2.65 -1.86
C SER A 81 -6.03 2.36 -3.32
N LEU A 82 -5.71 3.29 -4.23
CA LEU A 82 -6.16 3.28 -5.63
C LEU A 82 -5.85 1.98 -6.36
N HIS A 83 -4.68 1.39 -6.15
CA HIS A 83 -4.32 0.12 -6.78
C HIS A 83 -5.19 -1.07 -6.36
N LYS A 84 -5.92 -0.96 -5.23
CA LYS A 84 -6.82 -2.00 -4.71
C LYS A 84 -8.28 -1.74 -5.04
N VAL A 85 -8.70 -0.46 -4.99
CA VAL A 85 -10.11 -0.09 -5.23
C VAL A 85 -10.40 0.15 -6.71
N GLY A 86 -9.36 0.25 -7.54
CA GLY A 86 -9.47 0.49 -8.98
C GLY A 86 -9.49 1.97 -9.36
N ILE A 87 -9.13 2.22 -10.60
CA ILE A 87 -9.22 3.49 -11.31
C ILE A 87 -9.73 3.22 -12.74
N THR A 88 -10.31 4.22 -13.40
CA THR A 88 -10.82 4.11 -14.77
C THR A 88 -9.94 4.82 -15.80
N GLN A 89 -8.99 5.63 -15.36
CA GLN A 89 -8.05 6.37 -16.20
C GLN A 89 -6.67 6.44 -15.55
N VAL A 90 -5.64 6.64 -16.34
CA VAL A 90 -4.27 6.86 -15.88
C VAL A 90 -4.24 7.93 -14.80
N THR A 91 -3.66 7.64 -13.65
CA THR A 91 -3.72 8.53 -12.47
C THR A 91 -2.36 8.65 -11.80
N GLU A 92 -1.91 9.88 -11.56
CA GLU A 92 -0.75 10.11 -10.70
C GLU A 92 -1.09 9.75 -9.25
N THR A 93 -0.14 9.12 -8.56
CA THR A 93 -0.34 8.61 -7.20
C THR A 93 0.94 8.72 -6.38
N ASP A 94 0.79 8.61 -5.07
CA ASP A 94 1.91 8.62 -4.12
C ASP A 94 2.65 7.29 -4.03
N THR A 95 2.02 6.20 -4.44
CA THR A 95 2.64 4.86 -4.41
C THR A 95 1.96 3.91 -5.36
N VAL A 96 2.73 2.98 -5.90
CA VAL A 96 2.25 1.83 -6.66
C VAL A 96 2.89 0.55 -6.13
N PRO A 97 2.19 -0.59 -6.17
CA PRO A 97 2.78 -1.88 -5.85
C PRO A 97 3.69 -2.34 -7.01
N PHE A 98 4.74 -3.10 -6.69
CA PHE A 98 5.58 -3.78 -7.70
C PHE A 98 5.98 -2.86 -8.86
N GLY A 99 6.59 -1.71 -8.52
CA GLY A 99 6.87 -0.65 -9.49
C GLY A 99 7.74 -1.09 -10.67
N CYS A 100 7.46 -0.46 -11.80
CA CYS A 100 8.27 -0.46 -13.01
C CYS A 100 9.00 0.89 -13.06
N TYR A 101 10.29 0.88 -12.83
CA TYR A 101 11.12 2.07 -12.61
C TYR A 101 12.06 2.30 -13.80
N ARG A 102 12.32 3.55 -14.13
CA ARG A 102 13.51 3.92 -14.91
C ARG A 102 14.76 3.66 -14.07
N ARG A 103 15.82 3.13 -14.68
CA ARG A 103 17.08 2.84 -13.95
C ARG A 103 17.69 4.09 -13.32
N ASP A 104 17.67 5.21 -14.02
CA ASP A 104 18.23 6.47 -13.54
C ASP A 104 17.60 6.98 -12.23
N VAL A 105 16.42 6.51 -11.87
CA VAL A 105 15.81 6.78 -10.56
C VAL A 105 16.72 6.34 -9.42
N PHE A 106 17.34 5.15 -9.54
CA PHE A 106 18.22 4.61 -8.50
C PHE A 106 19.55 5.37 -8.42
N ASP A 107 19.99 6.01 -9.50
CA ASP A 107 21.16 6.88 -9.51
C ASP A 107 20.84 8.23 -8.86
N ARG A 108 19.62 8.76 -9.07
CA ARG A 108 19.17 10.06 -8.54
C ARG A 108 18.85 10.05 -7.06
N ILE A 109 18.13 9.03 -6.60
CA ILE A 109 17.61 8.98 -5.22
C ILE A 109 18.20 7.85 -4.37
N GLY A 110 19.08 7.03 -4.94
CA GLY A 110 19.70 5.89 -4.26
C GLY A 110 18.83 4.64 -4.25
N MET A 111 19.30 3.60 -3.58
CA MET A 111 18.67 2.27 -3.49
C MET A 111 17.58 2.23 -2.40
N PHE A 112 16.91 1.07 -2.28
CA PHE A 112 16.00 0.80 -1.17
C PHE A 112 16.74 0.81 0.17
N ASP A 113 16.12 1.40 1.19
CA ASP A 113 16.70 1.45 2.54
C ASP A 113 16.65 0.06 3.19
N THR A 114 17.83 -0.45 3.57
CA THR A 114 17.98 -1.81 4.11
C THR A 114 17.52 -1.97 5.56
N ASP A 115 17.33 -0.88 6.30
CA ASP A 115 16.77 -0.92 7.65
C ASP A 115 15.25 -1.16 7.63
N LEU A 116 14.60 -0.93 6.49
CA LEU A 116 13.15 -1.05 6.32
C LEU A 116 12.77 -2.44 5.81
N ILE A 117 12.64 -3.41 6.70
CA ILE A 117 12.16 -4.77 6.37
C ILE A 117 10.72 -4.73 5.82
N ARG A 118 9.93 -3.71 6.20
CA ARG A 118 8.60 -3.40 5.70
C ARG A 118 8.49 -1.92 5.37
N ASN A 119 7.56 -1.58 4.49
CA ASN A 119 7.32 -0.21 4.01
C ASN A 119 8.54 0.42 3.30
N GLN A 120 9.46 -0.40 2.80
CA GLN A 120 10.60 0.06 2.00
C GLN A 120 10.16 0.70 0.68
N ASP A 121 9.04 0.23 0.12
CA ASP A 121 8.39 0.78 -1.07
C ASP A 121 7.72 2.13 -0.79
N ASP A 122 7.04 2.26 0.35
CA ASP A 122 6.47 3.54 0.78
C ASP A 122 7.55 4.63 0.96
N GLU A 123 8.67 4.27 1.60
CA GLU A 123 9.80 5.18 1.79
C GLU A 123 10.40 5.56 0.44
N PHE A 124 10.68 4.58 -0.42
CA PHE A 124 11.28 4.80 -1.72
C PHE A 124 10.42 5.68 -2.62
N ASN A 125 9.11 5.41 -2.69
CA ASN A 125 8.18 6.19 -3.48
C ASN A 125 8.02 7.63 -2.94
N ALA A 126 7.97 7.81 -1.61
CA ALA A 126 7.92 9.14 -1.02
C ALA A 126 9.21 9.93 -1.28
N ARG A 127 10.39 9.29 -1.20
CA ARG A 127 11.68 9.90 -1.55
C ARG A 127 11.75 10.27 -3.02
N LEU A 128 11.19 9.44 -3.91
CA LEU A 128 11.08 9.72 -5.34
C LEU A 128 10.22 10.97 -5.60
N ILE A 129 9.05 11.07 -4.98
CA ILE A 129 8.16 12.24 -5.11
C ILE A 129 8.83 13.50 -4.56
N ASN A 130 9.49 13.42 -3.40
CA ASN A 130 10.21 14.55 -2.80
C ASN A 130 11.35 15.05 -3.70
N ALA A 131 11.90 14.20 -4.56
CA ALA A 131 12.88 14.54 -5.57
C ALA A 131 12.26 15.04 -6.90
N GLY A 132 10.96 15.29 -6.94
CA GLY A 132 10.24 15.75 -8.13
C GLY A 132 9.90 14.62 -9.12
N GLY A 133 9.98 13.36 -8.70
CA GLY A 133 9.68 12.21 -9.54
C GLY A 133 8.16 11.98 -9.71
N LYS A 134 7.81 11.36 -10.83
CA LYS A 134 6.43 11.08 -11.24
C LYS A 134 6.11 9.60 -11.09
N ILE A 135 5.08 9.28 -10.29
CA ILE A 135 4.56 7.93 -10.10
C ILE A 135 3.15 7.84 -10.68
N VAL A 136 2.91 6.82 -11.50
CA VAL A 136 1.64 6.65 -12.23
C VAL A 136 1.08 5.26 -12.02
N LEU A 137 -0.22 5.20 -11.76
CA LEU A 137 -1.01 3.97 -11.75
C LEU A 137 -1.82 3.89 -13.04
N ILE A 138 -1.81 2.71 -13.70
CA ILE A 138 -2.52 2.48 -14.96
C ILE A 138 -3.63 1.44 -14.81
N PRO A 139 -4.78 1.61 -15.48
CA PRO A 139 -5.91 0.69 -15.41
C PRO A 139 -5.83 -0.51 -16.35
N GLU A 140 -4.98 -0.46 -17.39
CA GLU A 140 -4.96 -1.42 -18.51
C GLU A 140 -4.48 -2.82 -18.14
N VAL A 141 -3.72 -2.94 -17.06
CA VAL A 141 -3.25 -4.24 -16.55
C VAL A 141 -3.60 -4.41 -15.09
N VAL A 142 -3.98 -5.63 -14.75
CA VAL A 142 -4.40 -6.02 -13.40
C VAL A 142 -3.61 -7.23 -12.97
N ILE A 143 -3.05 -7.17 -11.77
CA ILE A 143 -2.28 -8.26 -11.15
C ILE A 143 -3.20 -9.04 -10.23
N ASP A 144 -3.23 -10.37 -10.35
CA ASP A 144 -3.88 -11.21 -9.36
C ASP A 144 -2.98 -11.35 -8.13
N TYR A 145 -3.44 -10.77 -7.02
CA TYR A 145 -2.76 -10.78 -5.73
C TYR A 145 -3.51 -11.67 -4.74
N THR A 146 -2.85 -12.69 -4.21
CA THR A 146 -3.43 -13.57 -3.20
C THR A 146 -3.36 -12.96 -1.81
N ALA A 147 -4.52 -12.70 -1.20
CA ALA A 147 -4.64 -12.16 0.17
C ALA A 147 -4.23 -13.19 1.24
N ARG A 148 -4.13 -12.76 2.50
CA ARG A 148 -3.89 -13.66 3.63
C ARG A 148 -5.12 -14.54 3.87
N ASP A 149 -4.90 -15.78 4.31
CA ASP A 149 -5.95 -16.77 4.52
C ASP A 149 -6.57 -16.73 5.94
N THR A 150 -5.89 -16.08 6.90
CA THR A 150 -6.32 -16.04 8.30
C THR A 150 -6.18 -14.66 8.91
N ILE A 151 -7.05 -14.34 9.89
CA ILE A 151 -7.00 -13.10 10.66
C ILE A 151 -5.62 -12.94 11.34
N SER A 152 -5.05 -14.00 11.88
CA SER A 152 -3.74 -13.95 12.54
C SER A 152 -2.63 -13.49 11.59
N LYS A 153 -2.58 -14.05 10.36
CA LYS A 153 -1.59 -13.64 9.34
C LYS A 153 -1.84 -12.20 8.88
N MET A 154 -3.10 -11.81 8.72
CA MET A 154 -3.49 -10.44 8.36
C MET A 154 -3.11 -9.46 9.48
N ALA A 155 -3.46 -9.75 10.72
CA ALA A 155 -3.13 -8.91 11.88
C ALA A 155 -1.61 -8.74 12.04
N ARG A 156 -0.84 -9.83 11.87
CA ARG A 156 0.63 -9.78 11.89
C ARG A 156 1.19 -8.88 10.78
N MET A 157 0.62 -8.93 9.59
CA MET A 157 1.02 -8.07 8.48
C MET A 157 0.77 -6.59 8.80
N TYR A 158 -0.43 -6.22 9.28
CA TYR A 158 -0.75 -4.84 9.65
C TYR A 158 0.05 -4.36 10.85
N TYR A 159 0.31 -5.24 11.85
CA TYR A 159 1.20 -4.92 12.97
C TYR A 159 2.60 -4.54 12.46
N GLN A 160 3.15 -5.34 11.53
CA GLN A 160 4.45 -5.02 10.94
C GLN A 160 4.43 -3.69 10.17
N TYR A 161 3.38 -3.40 9.41
CA TYR A 161 3.24 -2.10 8.74
C TYR A 161 3.23 -0.94 9.74
N GLY A 162 2.45 -1.07 10.82
CA GLY A 162 2.41 -0.06 11.87
C GLY A 162 3.73 0.11 12.61
N LEU A 163 4.48 -0.98 12.83
CA LEU A 163 5.77 -0.95 13.51
C LEU A 163 6.85 -0.20 12.71
N PHE A 164 6.89 -0.38 11.38
CA PHE A 164 7.90 0.25 10.53
C PHE A 164 7.50 1.66 10.05
N LYS A 165 6.21 2.04 10.09
CA LYS A 165 5.75 3.35 9.61
C LYS A 165 6.39 4.55 10.31
N PRO A 166 6.56 4.57 11.66
CA PRO A 166 7.28 5.64 12.35
C PRO A 166 8.75 5.76 11.91
N LEU A 167 9.40 4.64 11.59
CA LEU A 167 10.78 4.65 11.10
C LEU A 167 10.86 5.26 9.68
N VAL A 168 9.91 4.93 8.81
CA VAL A 168 9.77 5.59 7.49
C VAL A 168 9.64 7.11 7.65
N ASN A 169 8.72 7.56 8.50
CA ASN A 169 8.51 9.00 8.74
C ASN A 169 9.77 9.68 9.30
N LYS A 170 10.49 9.00 10.21
CA LYS A 170 11.75 9.52 10.76
C LYS A 170 12.82 9.67 9.66
N LYS A 171 12.94 8.70 8.77
CA LYS A 171 13.92 8.73 7.66
C LYS A 171 13.59 9.80 6.61
N LEU A 172 12.31 10.00 6.33
CA LEU A 172 11.84 11.03 5.41
C LEU A 172 11.83 12.45 6.04
N GLY A 173 11.92 12.57 7.36
CA GLY A 173 11.76 13.84 8.08
C GLY A 173 10.32 14.37 8.12
N ALA A 174 9.38 13.67 7.49
CA ALA A 174 7.97 14.03 7.40
C ALA A 174 7.12 12.76 7.18
N PRO A 175 5.80 12.81 7.49
CA PRO A 175 4.89 11.73 7.13
C PRO A 175 4.84 11.52 5.61
N ALA A 176 4.99 10.28 5.16
CA ALA A 176 4.87 9.94 3.73
C ALA A 176 3.49 10.32 3.17
N THR A 177 2.42 10.13 3.96
CA THR A 177 1.04 10.56 3.62
C THR A 177 0.26 10.86 4.88
N ILE A 178 -0.71 11.80 4.83
CA ILE A 178 -1.59 12.12 5.98
C ILE A 178 -2.53 10.95 6.30
N ARG A 179 -2.98 10.21 5.29
CA ARG A 179 -3.92 9.08 5.48
C ARG A 179 -3.40 7.95 6.37
N GLN A 180 -2.07 7.84 6.56
CA GLN A 180 -1.48 6.85 7.47
C GLN A 180 -1.89 7.02 8.94
N PHE A 181 -2.35 8.21 9.33
CA PHE A 181 -2.80 8.49 10.71
C PHE A 181 -4.26 8.12 10.96
N PHE A 182 -5.07 7.87 9.93
CA PHE A 182 -6.50 7.56 10.12
C PHE A 182 -6.76 6.35 11.02
N PRO A 183 -6.05 5.20 10.90
CA PRO A 183 -6.24 4.10 11.84
C PRO A 183 -5.90 4.47 13.28
N LEU A 184 -4.83 5.24 13.50
CA LEU A 184 -4.44 5.73 14.82
C LEU A 184 -5.51 6.67 15.39
N LEU A 185 -5.95 7.66 14.62
CA LEU A 185 -6.99 8.61 15.04
C LEU A 185 -8.31 7.90 15.32
N PHE A 186 -8.66 6.87 14.55
CA PHE A 186 -9.84 6.05 14.80
C PHE A 186 -9.75 5.33 16.15
N VAL A 187 -8.64 4.65 16.44
CA VAL A 187 -8.42 3.96 17.71
C VAL A 187 -8.43 4.95 18.89
N LEU A 188 -7.71 6.07 18.76
CA LEU A 188 -7.71 7.13 19.77
C LEU A 188 -9.10 7.72 19.99
N GLY A 189 -9.86 7.94 18.91
CA GLY A 189 -11.26 8.41 18.96
C GLY A 189 -12.17 7.44 19.74
N ILE A 190 -12.00 6.12 19.53
CA ILE A 190 -12.73 5.12 20.31
C ILE A 190 -12.35 5.19 21.80
N LEU A 191 -11.05 5.18 22.11
CA LEU A 191 -10.57 5.12 23.49
C LEU A 191 -10.88 6.42 24.24
N PHE A 192 -10.44 7.56 23.73
CA PHE A 192 -10.63 8.86 24.39
C PHE A 192 -12.05 9.37 24.29
N GLY A 193 -12.74 9.13 23.15
CA GLY A 193 -14.15 9.46 22.99
C GLY A 193 -15.00 8.71 24.02
N GLY A 194 -14.76 7.41 24.21
CA GLY A 194 -15.41 6.62 25.23
C GLY A 194 -15.12 7.15 26.65
N LEU A 195 -13.85 7.43 26.98
CA LEU A 195 -13.48 7.95 28.29
C LEU A 195 -14.13 9.31 28.59
N VAL A 196 -14.07 10.27 27.66
CA VAL A 196 -14.62 11.60 27.82
C VAL A 196 -16.16 11.56 27.92
N SER A 197 -16.80 10.71 27.12
CA SER A 197 -18.25 10.60 27.11
C SER A 197 -18.87 10.09 28.42
N VAL A 198 -18.08 9.39 29.26
CA VAL A 198 -18.53 8.98 30.60
C VAL A 198 -18.81 10.19 31.52
N PHE A 199 -18.03 11.27 31.34
CA PHE A 199 -18.16 12.47 32.17
C PHE A 199 -19.23 13.48 31.67
N PHE A 200 -19.63 13.35 30.39
CA PHE A 200 -20.56 14.29 29.75
C PHE A 200 -21.69 13.54 29.04
N PRO A 201 -22.90 13.45 29.62
CA PRO A 201 -24.01 12.64 29.07
C PRO A 201 -24.37 12.94 27.60
N ILE A 202 -24.30 14.22 27.19
CA ILE A 202 -24.59 14.59 25.81
C ILE A 202 -23.56 14.00 24.82
N LEU A 203 -22.28 13.94 25.22
CA LEU A 203 -21.22 13.35 24.41
C LEU A 203 -21.36 11.82 24.35
N TRP A 204 -21.94 11.20 25.38
CA TRP A 204 -22.23 9.77 25.37
C TRP A 204 -23.19 9.39 24.23
N TYR A 205 -24.29 10.13 24.10
CA TYR A 205 -25.25 9.87 23.01
C TYR A 205 -24.60 10.08 21.63
N ALA A 206 -23.81 11.14 21.46
CA ALA A 206 -23.08 11.40 20.23
C ALA A 206 -22.08 10.27 19.92
N TYR A 207 -21.30 9.84 20.92
CA TYR A 207 -20.31 8.77 20.79
C TYR A 207 -20.97 7.44 20.39
N VAL A 208 -22.04 7.03 21.09
CA VAL A 208 -22.78 5.79 20.77
C VAL A 208 -23.40 5.88 19.38
N SER A 209 -23.95 7.04 18.99
CA SER A 209 -24.52 7.24 17.66
C SER A 209 -23.47 7.07 16.55
N VAL A 210 -22.27 7.62 16.73
CA VAL A 210 -21.15 7.46 15.77
C VAL A 210 -20.74 5.99 15.65
N LEU A 211 -20.58 5.28 16.77
CA LEU A 211 -20.24 3.86 16.75
C LEU A 211 -21.35 3.01 16.11
N PHE A 212 -22.59 3.35 16.36
CA PHE A 212 -23.75 2.66 15.77
C PHE A 212 -23.80 2.85 14.25
N VAL A 213 -23.62 4.09 13.77
CA VAL A 213 -23.53 4.37 12.32
C VAL A 213 -22.34 3.63 11.70
N TYR A 214 -21.19 3.64 12.36
CA TYR A 214 -20.03 2.88 11.89
C TYR A 214 -20.33 1.38 11.78
N LEU A 215 -20.99 0.80 12.80
CA LEU A 215 -21.42 -0.60 12.78
C LEU A 215 -22.39 -0.89 11.62
N LEU A 216 -23.41 -0.03 11.43
CA LEU A 216 -24.35 -0.20 10.31
C LEU A 216 -23.65 -0.15 8.95
N LEU A 217 -22.73 0.79 8.75
CA LEU A 217 -21.94 0.86 7.52
C LEU A 217 -21.03 -0.37 7.34
N SER A 218 -20.44 -0.89 8.45
CA SER A 218 -19.63 -2.11 8.41
C SER A 218 -20.44 -3.37 8.08
N LEU A 219 -21.75 -3.37 8.37
CA LEU A 219 -22.65 -4.47 8.03
C LEU A 219 -23.23 -4.32 6.61
N TYR A 220 -23.34 -3.09 6.12
CA TYR A 220 -23.85 -2.80 4.78
C TYR A 220 -22.81 -3.09 3.69
N PHE A 221 -21.55 -2.79 3.93
CA PHE A 221 -20.43 -2.99 3.02
C PHE A 221 -19.67 -4.30 3.28
#